data_501fc079d72783be9f0111bd1ee2fa2f
#
_entry.id   501fc079d72783be9f0111bd1ee2fa2f
#
_cell.length_a   1.000
_cell.length_b   1.000
_cell.length_c   1.000
_cell.angle_alpha   90.00
_cell.angle_beta   90.00
_cell.angle_gamma   90.00
#
_symmetry.space_group_name_H-M   'P 1'
#
loop_
_entity.id
_entity.type
_entity.pdbx_description
1 polymer ?
#
loop_
_entity_poly.entity_id
_entity_poly.type
_entity_poly.pdbx_seq_one_letter_code
_entity_poly.pdbx_strand_id
1 'polypeptide(L)'
;MSRGELEAGLEAGIAALGLDLTAGQRGQLLDYLELIQKWNRVYNLTAVRDPQEMLTQHLLDSLAVVAPLRRHTGGAPSSLLDVGSGAGLPGVVIAIACPEIRVDCVDTVAKKAAFLQQVAATLRLPNLRGLHDRVERLAGPYDVITSRAFASLADFVAWSGGALAPHGVWMAMKGRHPDDEVATLPVEVEMFHVEQLRVPNFEGERCLVWMRRRS
;
A
#
# COMPACT_ATOMS: atom_id res chain seq x y z
N MET A 1 20.30 -12.68 -7.56
CA MET A 1 19.12 -13.20 -8.25
C MET A 1 18.97 -12.48 -9.59
N SER A 2 18.74 -13.22 -10.65
CA SER A 2 18.52 -12.66 -11.99
C SER A 2 17.08 -12.09 -12.12
N ARG A 3 16.86 -11.21 -13.10
CA ARG A 3 15.52 -10.68 -13.40
C ARG A 3 14.53 -11.81 -13.74
N GLY A 4 14.98 -12.86 -14.46
CA GLY A 4 14.13 -14.02 -14.80
C GLY A 4 13.68 -14.83 -13.58
N GLU A 5 14.54 -14.97 -12.56
CA GLU A 5 14.16 -15.65 -11.31
C GLU A 5 13.13 -14.80 -10.52
N LEU A 6 13.28 -13.47 -10.50
CA LEU A 6 12.31 -12.56 -9.90
C LEU A 6 10.97 -12.60 -10.62
N GLU A 7 10.99 -12.65 -11.95
CA GLU A 7 9.80 -12.73 -12.78
C GLU A 7 9.01 -14.02 -12.51
N ALA A 8 9.69 -15.16 -12.51
CA ALA A 8 9.07 -16.44 -12.19
C ALA A 8 8.48 -16.47 -10.77
N GLY A 9 9.21 -15.89 -9.78
CA GLY A 9 8.72 -15.76 -8.41
C GLY A 9 7.50 -14.86 -8.29
N LEU A 10 7.49 -13.73 -9.03
CA LEU A 10 6.37 -12.81 -9.08
C LEU A 10 5.14 -13.47 -9.71
N GLU A 11 5.29 -14.18 -10.83
CA GLU A 11 4.19 -14.89 -11.51
C GLU A 11 3.58 -15.95 -10.60
N ALA A 12 4.41 -16.78 -9.95
CA ALA A 12 3.94 -17.76 -9.00
C ALA A 12 3.17 -17.12 -7.82
N GLY A 13 3.68 -15.99 -7.30
CA GLY A 13 3.02 -15.24 -6.23
C GLY A 13 1.69 -14.64 -6.66
N ILE A 14 1.61 -14.05 -7.85
CA ILE A 14 0.37 -13.51 -8.43
C ILE A 14 -0.69 -14.61 -8.59
N ALA A 15 -0.28 -15.78 -9.12
CA ALA A 15 -1.16 -16.94 -9.25
C ALA A 15 -1.67 -17.44 -7.89
N ALA A 16 -0.78 -17.52 -6.87
CA ALA A 16 -1.15 -17.92 -5.52
C ALA A 16 -2.11 -16.94 -4.83
N LEU A 17 -2.04 -15.64 -5.17
CA LEU A 17 -2.97 -14.62 -4.71
C LEU A 17 -4.29 -14.58 -5.51
N GLY A 18 -4.42 -15.37 -6.56
CA GLY A 18 -5.59 -15.40 -7.44
C GLY A 18 -5.79 -14.08 -8.20
N LEU A 19 -4.72 -13.35 -8.48
CA LEU A 19 -4.78 -12.09 -9.21
C LEU A 19 -4.54 -12.31 -10.70
N ASP A 20 -5.22 -11.51 -11.51
CA ASP A 20 -4.97 -11.42 -12.95
C ASP A 20 -4.32 -10.07 -13.26
N LEU A 21 -3.03 -10.10 -13.60
CA LEU A 21 -2.24 -8.94 -13.97
C LEU A 21 -1.67 -9.12 -15.38
N THR A 22 -1.77 -8.08 -16.19
CA THR A 22 -1.22 -8.06 -17.55
C THR A 22 0.31 -8.18 -17.53
N ALA A 23 0.91 -8.58 -18.65
CA ALA A 23 2.36 -8.60 -18.80
C ALA A 23 2.99 -7.22 -18.56
N GLY A 24 2.31 -6.14 -18.96
CA GLY A 24 2.75 -4.77 -18.70
C GLY A 24 2.81 -4.46 -17.21
N GLN A 25 1.77 -4.81 -16.45
CA GLN A 25 1.74 -4.60 -14.99
C GLN A 25 2.82 -5.43 -14.27
N ARG A 26 3.04 -6.68 -14.67
CA ARG A 26 4.13 -7.51 -14.13
C ARG A 26 5.49 -6.88 -14.40
N GLY A 27 5.71 -6.38 -15.63
CA GLY A 27 6.92 -5.64 -15.99
C GLY A 27 7.12 -4.39 -15.13
N GLN A 28 6.07 -3.57 -14.93
CA GLN A 28 6.11 -2.39 -14.08
C GLN A 28 6.44 -2.73 -12.61
N LEU A 29 5.92 -3.84 -12.06
CA LEU A 29 6.26 -4.29 -10.71
C LEU A 29 7.75 -4.65 -10.57
N LEU A 30 8.34 -5.33 -11.56
CA LEU A 30 9.77 -5.64 -11.57
C LEU A 30 10.62 -4.38 -11.72
N ASP A 31 10.27 -3.49 -12.63
CA ASP A 31 10.94 -2.20 -12.82
C ASP A 31 10.87 -1.33 -11.55
N TYR A 32 9.74 -1.37 -10.84
CA TYR A 32 9.59 -0.71 -9.54
C TYR A 32 10.54 -1.29 -8.49
N LEU A 33 10.67 -2.62 -8.43
CA LEU A 33 11.60 -3.26 -7.51
C LEU A 33 13.06 -2.84 -7.80
N GLU A 34 13.45 -2.75 -9.07
CA GLU A 34 14.76 -2.26 -9.48
C GLU A 34 14.97 -0.79 -9.08
N LEU A 35 13.95 0.06 -9.20
CA LEU A 35 14.01 1.45 -8.73
C LEU A 35 14.21 1.52 -7.22
N ILE A 36 13.49 0.71 -6.43
CA ILE A 36 13.71 0.65 -4.97
C ILE A 36 15.17 0.26 -4.69
N GLN A 37 15.68 -0.80 -5.31
CA GLN A 37 17.06 -1.25 -5.12
C GLN A 37 18.07 -0.15 -5.45
N LYS A 38 17.89 0.53 -6.56
CA LYS A 38 18.77 1.63 -7.00
C LYS A 38 18.79 2.78 -5.99
N TRP A 39 17.62 3.24 -5.57
CA TRP A 39 17.51 4.36 -4.63
C TRP A 39 17.93 3.96 -3.21
N ASN A 40 17.69 2.71 -2.81
CA ASN A 40 18.05 2.21 -1.49
C ASN A 40 19.56 2.21 -1.23
N ARG A 41 20.38 2.15 -2.30
CA ARG A 41 21.85 2.28 -2.19
C ARG A 41 22.30 3.64 -1.66
N VAL A 42 21.49 4.69 -1.84
CA VAL A 42 21.82 6.07 -1.49
C VAL A 42 20.97 6.60 -0.34
N TYR A 43 19.67 6.26 -0.32
CA TYR A 43 18.70 6.95 0.54
C TYR A 43 18.08 6.09 1.64
N ASN A 44 18.43 4.80 1.75
CA ASN A 44 17.87 3.89 2.76
C ASN A 44 16.33 3.95 2.80
N LEU A 45 15.68 3.70 1.66
CA LEU A 45 14.22 3.69 1.54
C LEU A 45 13.58 2.56 2.34
N THR A 46 14.27 1.43 2.44
CA THR A 46 13.84 0.22 3.15
C THR A 46 15.03 -0.48 3.81
N ALA A 47 14.76 -1.19 4.90
CA ALA A 47 15.77 -2.02 5.57
C ALA A 47 16.05 -3.33 4.82
N VAL A 48 15.09 -3.82 4.03
CA VAL A 48 15.22 -5.04 3.24
C VAL A 48 16.14 -4.77 2.04
N ARG A 49 17.14 -5.62 1.86
CA ARG A 49 18.16 -5.45 0.79
C ARG A 49 18.25 -6.63 -0.16
N ASP A 50 17.90 -7.83 0.30
CA ASP A 50 17.89 -9.03 -0.53
C ASP A 50 16.75 -8.96 -1.55
N PRO A 51 17.01 -9.21 -2.86
CA PRO A 51 15.99 -9.12 -3.89
C PRO A 51 14.82 -10.09 -3.72
N GLN A 52 15.06 -11.29 -3.18
CA GLN A 52 14.01 -12.28 -2.92
C GLN A 52 13.12 -11.83 -1.75
N GLU A 53 13.74 -11.31 -0.70
CA GLU A 53 12.99 -10.74 0.43
C GLU A 53 12.20 -9.52 -0.01
N MET A 54 12.75 -8.65 -0.89
CA MET A 54 12.02 -7.52 -1.46
C MET A 54 10.83 -7.98 -2.30
N LEU A 55 10.98 -9.02 -3.11
CA LEU A 55 9.86 -9.59 -3.85
C LEU A 55 8.73 -10.00 -2.90
N THR A 56 9.05 -10.73 -1.83
CA THR A 56 8.07 -11.25 -0.86
C THR A 56 7.50 -10.13 0.01
N GLN A 57 8.37 -9.37 0.70
CA GLN A 57 7.95 -8.42 1.75
C GLN A 57 7.51 -7.06 1.19
N HIS A 58 7.79 -6.76 -0.09
CA HIS A 58 7.35 -5.52 -0.71
C HIS A 58 6.28 -5.75 -1.75
N LEU A 59 6.55 -6.57 -2.79
CA LEU A 59 5.58 -6.75 -3.86
C LEU A 59 4.44 -7.67 -3.48
N LEU A 60 4.73 -8.90 -3.03
CA LEU A 60 3.68 -9.88 -2.73
C LEU A 60 2.85 -9.49 -1.50
N ASP A 61 3.48 -8.94 -0.46
CA ASP A 61 2.80 -8.39 0.72
C ASP A 61 1.82 -7.26 0.32
N SER A 62 2.25 -6.35 -0.57
CA SER A 62 1.39 -5.28 -1.07
C SER A 62 0.34 -5.75 -2.08
N LEU A 63 0.63 -6.76 -2.90
CA LEU A 63 -0.35 -7.36 -3.81
C LEU A 63 -1.47 -8.10 -3.07
N ALA A 64 -1.19 -8.63 -1.88
CA ALA A 64 -2.18 -9.33 -1.07
C ALA A 64 -3.40 -8.47 -0.69
N VAL A 65 -3.28 -7.13 -0.70
CA VAL A 65 -4.41 -6.22 -0.43
C VAL A 65 -5.29 -5.93 -1.65
N VAL A 66 -4.83 -6.29 -2.86
CA VAL A 66 -5.53 -5.93 -4.11
C VAL A 66 -6.90 -6.57 -4.22
N ALA A 67 -7.01 -7.88 -3.94
CA ALA A 67 -8.30 -8.58 -3.99
C ALA A 67 -9.28 -8.04 -2.93
N PRO A 68 -8.90 -7.86 -1.65
CA PRO A 68 -9.73 -7.18 -0.66
C PRO A 68 -10.18 -5.78 -1.09
N LEU A 69 -9.28 -4.97 -1.60
CA LEU A 69 -9.57 -3.61 -2.07
C LEU A 69 -10.58 -3.62 -3.23
N ARG A 70 -10.38 -4.48 -4.23
CA ARG A 70 -11.32 -4.63 -5.35
C ARG A 70 -12.70 -5.12 -4.91
N ARG A 71 -12.78 -6.01 -3.93
CA ARG A 71 -14.08 -6.41 -3.34
C ARG A 71 -14.77 -5.23 -2.69
N HIS A 72 -14.03 -4.40 -1.96
CA HIS A 72 -14.58 -3.24 -1.28
C HIS A 72 -15.08 -2.16 -2.27
N THR A 73 -14.29 -1.83 -3.28
CA THR A 73 -14.62 -0.80 -4.28
C THR A 73 -15.58 -1.30 -5.37
N GLY A 74 -15.82 -2.61 -5.44
CA GLY A 74 -16.57 -3.24 -6.55
C GLY A 74 -15.89 -3.07 -7.90
N GLY A 75 -14.57 -2.77 -7.92
CA GLY A 75 -13.82 -2.45 -9.13
C GLY A 75 -14.15 -1.08 -9.74
N ALA A 76 -14.89 -0.23 -9.02
CA ALA A 76 -15.23 1.11 -9.48
C ALA A 76 -14.05 2.09 -9.34
N PRO A 77 -13.97 3.14 -10.18
CA PRO A 77 -13.04 4.23 -10.00
C PRO A 77 -13.14 4.83 -8.60
N SER A 78 -12.01 4.93 -7.92
CA SER A 78 -11.95 5.37 -6.51
C SER A 78 -10.68 6.18 -6.27
N SER A 79 -10.64 6.88 -5.16
CA SER A 79 -9.47 7.64 -4.69
C SER A 79 -8.88 6.99 -3.45
N LEU A 80 -7.56 6.79 -3.45
CA LEU A 80 -6.83 6.17 -2.35
C LEU A 80 -5.67 7.05 -1.91
N LEU A 81 -5.53 7.21 -0.59
CA LEU A 81 -4.37 7.85 0.04
C LEU A 81 -3.56 6.80 0.80
N ASP A 82 -2.27 6.68 0.47
CA ASP A 82 -1.31 5.85 1.22
C ASP A 82 -0.49 6.74 2.15
N VAL A 83 -0.64 6.56 3.46
CA VAL A 83 -0.09 7.43 4.51
C VAL A 83 1.21 6.86 5.06
N GLY A 84 2.25 7.71 5.09
CA GLY A 84 3.58 7.29 5.50
C GLY A 84 4.16 6.24 4.54
N SER A 85 3.89 6.42 3.25
CA SER A 85 4.10 5.41 2.22
C SER A 85 5.55 4.98 2.03
N GLY A 86 6.51 5.72 2.52
CA GLY A 86 7.92 5.36 2.46
C GLY A 86 8.42 5.14 1.04
N ALA A 87 8.74 3.89 0.73
CA ALA A 87 9.06 3.49 -0.64
C ALA A 87 7.83 3.38 -1.57
N GLY A 88 6.61 3.69 -1.10
CA GLY A 88 5.37 3.60 -1.87
C GLY A 88 4.63 2.28 -1.71
N LEU A 89 4.67 1.71 -0.52
CA LEU A 89 4.11 0.39 -0.24
C LEU A 89 2.98 0.48 0.80
N PRO A 90 1.71 0.14 0.47
CA PRO A 90 1.29 -0.57 -0.74
C PRO A 90 0.91 0.32 -1.95
N GLY A 91 0.91 1.65 -1.81
CA GLY A 91 0.30 2.59 -2.76
C GLY A 91 0.75 2.42 -4.22
N VAL A 92 2.07 2.31 -4.50
CA VAL A 92 2.59 2.12 -5.86
C VAL A 92 2.11 0.79 -6.46
N VAL A 93 2.13 -0.28 -5.65
CA VAL A 93 1.67 -1.61 -6.09
C VAL A 93 0.18 -1.59 -6.43
N ILE A 94 -0.63 -0.89 -5.61
CA ILE A 94 -2.06 -0.66 -5.90
C ILE A 94 -2.23 0.13 -7.19
N ALA A 95 -1.47 1.21 -7.40
CA ALA A 95 -1.56 2.02 -8.61
C ALA A 95 -1.24 1.22 -9.89
N ILE A 96 -0.27 0.29 -9.82
CA ILE A 96 0.07 -0.62 -10.92
C ILE A 96 -1.04 -1.65 -11.14
N ALA A 97 -1.50 -2.29 -10.07
CA ALA A 97 -2.48 -3.38 -10.17
C ALA A 97 -3.90 -2.89 -10.49
N CYS A 98 -4.27 -1.70 -10.02
CA CYS A 98 -5.62 -1.12 -10.12
C CYS A 98 -5.56 0.25 -10.83
N PRO A 99 -5.42 0.29 -12.17
CA PRO A 99 -5.30 1.56 -12.91
C PRO A 99 -6.55 2.45 -12.80
N GLU A 100 -7.68 1.89 -12.42
CA GLU A 100 -8.94 2.60 -12.13
C GLU A 100 -8.90 3.42 -10.84
N ILE A 101 -7.96 3.12 -9.93
CA ILE A 101 -7.83 3.82 -8.64
C ILE A 101 -6.79 4.94 -8.77
N ARG A 102 -7.20 6.16 -8.42
CA ARG A 102 -6.26 7.28 -8.25
C ARG A 102 -5.57 7.15 -6.89
N VAL A 103 -4.25 7.05 -6.90
CA VAL A 103 -3.44 6.82 -5.70
C VAL A 103 -2.56 8.03 -5.42
N ASP A 104 -2.69 8.60 -4.24
CA ASP A 104 -1.79 9.58 -3.69
C ASP A 104 -0.98 8.93 -2.56
N CYS A 105 0.34 9.01 -2.64
CA CYS A 105 1.26 8.53 -1.62
C CYS A 105 1.85 9.72 -0.88
N VAL A 106 1.62 9.87 0.42
CA VAL A 106 2.14 10.97 1.22
C VAL A 106 3.24 10.51 2.18
N ASP A 107 4.33 11.24 2.23
CA ASP A 107 5.38 11.08 3.24
C ASP A 107 5.96 12.43 3.65
N THR A 108 6.34 12.57 4.91
CA THR A 108 6.95 13.79 5.47
C THR A 108 8.41 13.95 5.11
N VAL A 109 9.03 12.93 4.54
CA VAL A 109 10.43 12.92 4.13
C VAL A 109 10.56 13.27 2.66
N ALA A 110 11.06 14.46 2.33
CA ALA A 110 11.15 14.99 0.98
C ALA A 110 11.77 14.02 -0.04
N LYS A 111 12.85 13.33 0.33
CA LYS A 111 13.51 12.35 -0.56
C LYS A 111 12.64 11.13 -0.89
N LYS A 112 11.74 10.73 0.00
CA LYS A 112 10.78 9.65 -0.26
C LYS A 112 9.69 10.13 -1.21
N ALA A 113 9.14 11.32 -1.01
CA ALA A 113 8.20 11.93 -1.95
C ALA A 113 8.82 12.12 -3.35
N ALA A 114 10.08 12.57 -3.43
CA ALA A 114 10.80 12.67 -4.69
C ALA A 114 10.98 11.31 -5.38
N PHE A 115 11.25 10.24 -4.61
CA PHE A 115 11.28 8.88 -5.14
C PHE A 115 9.94 8.48 -5.76
N LEU A 116 8.83 8.74 -5.07
CA LEU A 116 7.48 8.41 -5.56
C LEU A 116 7.14 9.16 -6.85
N GLN A 117 7.54 10.43 -6.96
CA GLN A 117 7.39 11.21 -8.20
C GLN A 117 8.23 10.62 -9.34
N GLN A 118 9.46 10.19 -9.04
CA GLN A 118 10.32 9.51 -10.01
C GLN A 118 9.69 8.17 -10.47
N VAL A 119 9.12 7.39 -9.55
CA VAL A 119 8.42 6.14 -9.88
C VAL A 119 7.24 6.41 -10.80
N ALA A 120 6.37 7.37 -10.46
CA ALA A 120 5.21 7.73 -11.28
C ALA A 120 5.61 8.10 -12.72
N ALA A 121 6.67 8.90 -12.86
CA ALA A 121 7.19 9.33 -14.18
C ALA A 121 7.83 8.16 -14.94
N THR A 122 8.71 7.39 -14.28
CA THR A 122 9.48 6.31 -14.93
C THR A 122 8.59 5.17 -15.40
N LEU A 123 7.64 4.76 -14.55
CA LEU A 123 6.70 3.67 -14.86
C LEU A 123 5.46 4.15 -15.63
N ARG A 124 5.37 5.45 -15.91
CA ARG A 124 4.24 6.06 -16.62
C ARG A 124 2.89 5.74 -15.97
N LEU A 125 2.79 5.98 -14.65
CA LEU A 125 1.58 5.77 -13.88
C LEU A 125 0.81 7.09 -13.73
N PRO A 126 -0.14 7.39 -14.62
CA PRO A 126 -0.89 8.67 -14.59
C PRO A 126 -1.82 8.76 -13.37
N ASN A 127 -2.12 7.63 -12.75
CA ASN A 127 -2.97 7.50 -11.58
C ASN A 127 -2.20 7.57 -10.24
N LEU A 128 -0.88 7.79 -10.27
CA LEU A 128 -0.03 7.87 -9.07
C LEU A 128 0.53 9.27 -8.87
N ARG A 129 0.45 9.80 -7.63
CA ARG A 129 1.14 11.03 -7.22
C ARG A 129 1.90 10.82 -5.92
N GLY A 130 3.13 11.33 -5.85
CA GLY A 130 3.92 11.44 -4.62
C GLY A 130 3.78 12.82 -4.01
N LEU A 131 3.36 12.90 -2.74
CA LEU A 131 3.13 14.13 -2.01
C LEU A 131 4.15 14.27 -0.87
N HIS A 132 4.80 15.43 -0.77
CA HIS A 132 5.64 15.78 0.37
C HIS A 132 4.84 16.69 1.30
N ASP A 133 4.17 16.11 2.27
CA ASP A 133 3.38 16.85 3.27
C ASP A 133 3.13 15.97 4.51
N ARG A 134 2.48 16.57 5.50
CA ARG A 134 1.85 15.87 6.62
C ARG A 134 0.41 15.54 6.26
N VAL A 135 -0.03 14.32 6.61
CA VAL A 135 -1.38 13.87 6.29
C VAL A 135 -2.48 14.76 6.89
N GLU A 136 -2.22 15.37 8.05
CA GLU A 136 -3.15 16.27 8.75
C GLU A 136 -3.46 17.56 7.97
N ARG A 137 -2.64 17.87 6.95
CA ARG A 137 -2.82 19.04 6.09
C ARG A 137 -3.55 18.72 4.78
N LEU A 138 -3.75 17.46 4.49
CA LEU A 138 -4.41 17.06 3.26
C LEU A 138 -5.92 17.20 3.39
N ALA A 139 -6.50 17.88 2.42
CA ALA A 139 -7.95 18.08 2.33
C ALA A 139 -8.54 17.10 1.31
N GLY A 140 -8.75 15.88 1.58
CA GLY A 140 -9.38 14.86 0.70
C GLY A 140 -10.39 15.43 -0.35
N PRO A 141 -11.48 14.73 -0.62
CA PRO A 141 -11.87 13.46 -0.02
C PRO A 141 -11.20 12.25 -0.67
N TYR A 142 -10.83 11.25 0.16
CA TYR A 142 -10.38 9.96 -0.30
C TYR A 142 -11.37 8.87 0.11
N ASP A 143 -11.71 7.98 -0.82
CA ASP A 143 -12.63 6.86 -0.57
C ASP A 143 -11.97 5.79 0.31
N VAL A 144 -10.68 5.60 0.15
CA VAL A 144 -9.87 4.68 0.95
C VAL A 144 -8.61 5.38 1.44
N ILE A 145 -8.31 5.27 2.72
CA ILE A 145 -7.01 5.66 3.29
C ILE A 145 -6.31 4.41 3.80
N THR A 146 -5.11 4.14 3.30
CA THR A 146 -4.33 2.98 3.68
C THR A 146 -3.02 3.37 4.37
N SER A 147 -2.48 2.43 5.13
CA SER A 147 -1.12 2.54 5.68
C SER A 147 -0.51 1.16 5.93
N ARG A 148 0.82 1.10 5.91
CA ARG A 148 1.60 -0.07 6.30
C ARG A 148 2.71 0.34 7.25
N ALA A 149 2.77 -0.27 8.44
CA ALA A 149 3.81 0.00 9.45
C ALA A 149 3.97 1.51 9.79
N PHE A 150 2.84 2.24 9.85
CA PHE A 150 2.87 3.69 10.02
C PHE A 150 2.78 4.10 11.50
N ALA A 151 1.66 3.82 12.16
CA ALA A 151 1.38 4.26 13.53
C ALA A 151 0.43 3.27 14.23
N SER A 152 -0.02 3.60 15.44
CA SER A 152 -1.17 2.93 16.05
C SER A 152 -2.43 3.17 15.20
N LEU A 153 -3.44 2.31 15.33
CA LEU A 153 -4.72 2.53 14.64
C LEU A 153 -5.38 3.85 15.08
N ALA A 154 -5.29 4.19 16.35
CA ALA A 154 -5.83 5.43 16.89
C ALA A 154 -5.17 6.68 16.28
N ASP A 155 -3.84 6.70 16.20
CA ASP A 155 -3.11 7.80 15.56
C ASP A 155 -3.39 7.87 14.06
N PHE A 156 -3.43 6.71 13.41
CA PHE A 156 -3.71 6.63 11.96
C PHE A 156 -5.06 7.26 11.62
N VAL A 157 -6.12 6.91 12.33
CA VAL A 157 -7.46 7.49 12.07
C VAL A 157 -7.54 8.95 12.49
N ALA A 158 -6.89 9.34 13.61
CA ALA A 158 -6.90 10.71 14.09
C ALA A 158 -6.20 11.66 13.12
N TRP A 159 -5.00 11.28 12.61
CA TRP A 159 -4.23 12.17 11.74
C TRP A 159 -4.76 12.23 10.30
N SER A 160 -5.36 11.17 9.81
CA SER A 160 -5.85 11.10 8.43
C SER A 160 -7.36 11.36 8.28
N GLY A 161 -8.08 11.47 9.38
CA GLY A 161 -9.54 11.63 9.37
C GLY A 161 -10.02 12.82 8.56
N GLY A 162 -9.31 13.97 8.59
CA GLY A 162 -9.66 15.14 7.81
C GLY A 162 -9.66 14.92 6.28
N ALA A 163 -8.91 13.93 5.81
CA ALA A 163 -8.83 13.60 4.39
C ALA A 163 -9.82 12.50 3.94
N LEU A 164 -10.49 11.82 4.89
CA LEU A 164 -11.41 10.73 4.57
C LEU A 164 -12.74 11.25 4.04
N ALA A 165 -13.24 10.67 2.96
CA ALA A 165 -14.58 10.93 2.43
C ALA A 165 -15.67 10.59 3.46
N PRO A 166 -16.89 11.18 3.37
CA PRO A 166 -17.99 10.92 4.30
C PRO A 166 -18.31 9.42 4.47
N HIS A 167 -18.25 8.65 3.39
CA HIS A 167 -18.49 7.19 3.37
C HIS A 167 -17.20 6.40 3.13
N GLY A 168 -16.04 7.04 3.27
CA GLY A 168 -14.74 6.43 3.08
C GLY A 168 -14.38 5.47 4.22
N VAL A 169 -13.34 4.67 3.97
CA VAL A 169 -12.84 3.67 4.93
C VAL A 169 -11.33 3.79 5.12
N TRP A 170 -10.86 3.41 6.28
CA TRP A 170 -9.46 3.15 6.52
C TRP A 170 -9.17 1.66 6.32
N MET A 171 -8.05 1.38 5.69
CA MET A 171 -7.55 0.05 5.37
C MET A 171 -6.11 -0.07 5.89
N ALA A 172 -5.91 -0.58 7.09
CA ALA A 172 -4.59 -0.68 7.72
C ALA A 172 -4.00 -2.08 7.60
N MET A 173 -2.76 -2.17 7.07
CA MET A 173 -1.99 -3.42 7.05
C MET A 173 -1.26 -3.60 8.37
N LYS A 174 -1.48 -4.73 9.05
CA LYS A 174 -0.85 -5.10 10.31
C LYS A 174 -0.20 -6.48 10.24
N GLY A 175 0.85 -6.68 11.07
CA GLY A 175 1.54 -7.97 11.17
C GLY A 175 0.70 -9.04 11.86
N ARG A 176 -0.08 -8.65 12.88
CA ARG A 176 -0.95 -9.54 13.65
C ARG A 176 -2.26 -8.85 13.97
N HIS A 177 -3.24 -9.60 14.42
CA HIS A 177 -4.53 -9.03 14.87
C HIS A 177 -4.27 -7.99 15.97
N PRO A 178 -4.77 -6.75 15.81
CA PRO A 178 -4.40 -5.63 16.68
C PRO A 178 -5.40 -5.47 17.85
N ASP A 179 -5.65 -6.52 18.65
CA ASP A 179 -6.65 -6.51 19.73
C ASP A 179 -6.47 -5.33 20.69
N ASP A 180 -5.23 -5.07 21.10
CA ASP A 180 -4.91 -3.97 22.04
C ASP A 180 -5.14 -2.59 21.40
N GLU A 181 -4.87 -2.45 20.10
CA GLU A 181 -5.05 -1.17 19.40
C GLU A 181 -6.54 -0.88 19.12
N VAL A 182 -7.34 -1.91 18.88
CA VAL A 182 -8.79 -1.75 18.66
C VAL A 182 -9.48 -1.17 19.89
N ALA A 183 -9.06 -1.59 21.09
CA ALA A 183 -9.60 -1.08 22.34
C ALA A 183 -9.31 0.42 22.56
N THR A 184 -8.33 1.00 21.84
CA THR A 184 -7.94 2.41 21.94
C THR A 184 -8.50 3.29 20.82
N LEU A 185 -9.31 2.73 19.92
CA LEU A 185 -9.93 3.49 18.84
C LEU A 185 -10.85 4.59 19.39
N PRO A 186 -10.91 5.78 18.76
CA PRO A 186 -11.88 6.80 19.09
C PRO A 186 -13.32 6.27 18.99
N VAL A 187 -14.21 6.76 19.84
CA VAL A 187 -15.61 6.30 19.92
C VAL A 187 -16.37 6.50 18.59
N GLU A 188 -15.94 7.48 17.79
CA GLU A 188 -16.51 7.82 16.48
C GLU A 188 -16.07 6.86 15.36
N VAL A 189 -15.14 5.96 15.65
CA VAL A 189 -14.58 5.01 14.68
C VAL A 189 -14.97 3.59 15.09
N GLU A 190 -15.38 2.79 14.14
CA GLU A 190 -15.58 1.35 14.33
C GLU A 190 -14.67 0.54 13.40
N MET A 191 -14.09 -0.51 13.96
CA MET A 191 -13.53 -1.59 13.18
C MET A 191 -14.68 -2.53 12.80
N PHE A 192 -14.97 -2.62 11.50
CA PHE A 192 -16.09 -3.44 11.03
C PHE A 192 -15.66 -4.77 10.41
N HIS A 193 -14.37 -4.91 10.06
CA HIS A 193 -13.85 -6.15 9.51
C HIS A 193 -12.34 -6.27 9.72
N VAL A 194 -11.89 -7.48 10.00
CA VAL A 194 -10.46 -7.88 9.95
C VAL A 194 -10.36 -9.16 9.15
N GLU A 195 -9.49 -9.17 8.16
CA GLU A 195 -9.24 -10.38 7.39
C GLU A 195 -7.75 -10.75 7.41
N GLN A 196 -7.47 -12.04 7.52
CA GLN A 196 -6.10 -12.57 7.43
C GLN A 196 -5.65 -12.55 5.97
N LEU A 197 -4.46 -12.00 5.73
CA LEU A 197 -3.83 -12.02 4.42
C LEU A 197 -2.83 -13.18 4.34
N ARG A 198 -2.92 -13.96 3.28
CA ARG A 198 -1.91 -14.97 2.96
C ARG A 198 -0.95 -14.39 1.95
N VAL A 199 0.27 -14.12 2.40
CA VAL A 199 1.34 -13.61 1.54
C VAL A 199 2.20 -14.81 1.08
N PRO A 200 2.30 -15.08 -0.22
CA PRO A 200 3.09 -16.20 -0.73
C PRO A 200 4.55 -16.11 -0.29
N ASN A 201 5.13 -17.22 0.13
CA ASN A 201 6.52 -17.33 0.60
C ASN A 201 6.86 -16.47 1.83
N PHE A 202 5.86 -16.13 2.64
CA PHE A 202 6.04 -15.38 3.87
C PHE A 202 5.47 -16.19 5.06
N GLU A 203 6.30 -16.46 6.05
CA GLU A 203 5.91 -17.27 7.23
C GLU A 203 5.27 -16.47 8.36
N GLY A 204 5.26 -15.14 8.26
CA GLY A 204 4.67 -14.26 9.27
C GLY A 204 3.16 -14.07 9.08
N GLU A 205 2.52 -13.60 10.14
CA GLU A 205 1.12 -13.20 10.07
C GLU A 205 0.96 -11.86 9.34
N ARG A 206 -0.13 -11.71 8.62
CA ARG A 206 -0.60 -10.45 8.03
C ARG A 206 -2.10 -10.38 8.14
N CYS A 207 -2.60 -9.21 8.53
CA CYS A 207 -4.02 -8.93 8.48
C CYS A 207 -4.30 -7.54 7.92
N LEU A 208 -5.51 -7.37 7.42
CA LEU A 208 -6.04 -6.13 6.91
C LEU A 208 -7.20 -5.70 7.81
N VAL A 209 -7.05 -4.53 8.41
CA VAL A 209 -8.03 -3.98 9.36
C VAL A 209 -8.83 -2.90 8.65
N TRP A 210 -10.13 -3.08 8.58
CA TRP A 210 -11.07 -2.17 7.97
C TRP A 210 -11.82 -1.38 9.04
N MET A 211 -11.76 -0.06 8.93
CA MET A 211 -12.40 0.86 9.86
C MET A 211 -13.20 1.91 9.09
N ARG A 212 -14.23 2.46 9.73
CA ARG A 212 -15.03 3.58 9.22
C ARG A 212 -15.52 4.46 10.35
N ARG A 213 -16.04 5.62 9.99
CA ARG A 213 -16.78 6.43 10.96
C ARG A 213 -18.07 5.72 11.34
N ARG A 214 -18.45 5.81 12.61
CA ARG A 214 -19.78 5.40 13.04
C ARG A 214 -20.82 6.34 12.43
N SER A 215 -21.93 5.77 12.01
CA SER A 215 -23.10 6.51 11.50
C SER A 215 -23.82 7.21 12.61
#